data_5b5c30544f4fbd371284212fd7a349cd
#
_entry.id   5b5c30544f4fbd371284212fd7a349cd
#
_cell.length_a   1.000
_cell.length_b   1.000
_cell.length_c   1.000
_cell.angle_alpha   90.00
_cell.angle_beta   90.00
_cell.angle_gamma   90.00
#
_symmetry.space_group_name_H-M   'P 1'
#
loop_
_entity.id
_entity.type
_entity.pdbx_description
1 polymer ?
#
loop_
_entity_poly.entity_id
_entity_poly.type
_entity_poly.pdbx_seq_one_letter_code
_entity_poly.pdbx_strand_id
1 'polypeptide(L)'
;MTKSTASQAKVGVSTLIDERADLLVSVSRAIHAHPELNYHEVFAHDLLTRTLHDRGLVVQHSAYGVATAFEAVAGGSGPEVLVLLEYDALPGIGHGCGHNVIAAAGLGAGLAAAALADELGGRVR
;
A
#
# COMPACT_ATOMS: atom_id res chain seq x y z
N MET A 1 -22.60 18.10 4.37
CA MET A 1 -21.24 18.21 3.79
C MET A 1 -21.32 17.90 2.31
N THR A 2 -20.83 18.78 1.48
CA THR A 2 -20.76 18.55 0.03
C THR A 2 -19.66 17.53 -0.26
N LYS A 3 -20.00 16.46 -0.96
CA LYS A 3 -18.99 15.48 -1.42
C LYS A 3 -18.00 16.16 -2.37
N SER A 4 -16.72 15.84 -2.25
CA SER A 4 -15.70 16.28 -3.19
C SER A 4 -16.02 15.84 -4.62
N THR A 5 -15.78 16.70 -5.58
CA THR A 5 -15.87 16.32 -7.00
C THR A 5 -14.74 15.35 -7.35
N ALA A 6 -14.91 14.54 -8.40
CA ALA A 6 -13.86 13.65 -8.90
C ALA A 6 -12.55 14.40 -9.21
N SER A 7 -12.63 15.63 -9.69
CA SER A 7 -11.46 16.48 -9.97
C SER A 7 -10.73 16.88 -8.69
N GLN A 8 -11.46 17.27 -7.66
CA GLN A 8 -10.90 17.62 -6.36
C GLN A 8 -10.26 16.39 -5.68
N ALA A 9 -10.91 15.24 -5.76
CA ALA A 9 -10.36 13.98 -5.23
C ALA A 9 -9.04 13.61 -5.92
N LYS A 10 -8.93 13.75 -7.24
CA LYS A 10 -7.69 13.48 -7.98
C LYS A 10 -6.55 14.41 -7.54
N VAL A 11 -6.83 15.69 -7.38
CA VAL A 11 -5.84 16.65 -6.86
C VAL A 11 -5.42 16.27 -5.44
N GLY A 12 -6.36 15.92 -4.57
CA GLY A 12 -6.09 15.45 -3.22
C GLY A 12 -5.18 14.22 -3.18
N VAL A 13 -5.45 13.21 -4.02
CA VAL A 13 -4.60 12.01 -4.13
C VAL A 13 -3.19 12.37 -4.57
N SER A 14 -3.02 13.20 -5.62
CA SER A 14 -1.69 13.62 -6.08
C SER A 14 -0.91 14.32 -4.99
N THR A 15 -1.53 15.27 -4.28
CA THR A 15 -0.90 15.98 -3.17
C THR A 15 -0.45 15.03 -2.06
N LEU A 16 -1.33 14.09 -1.66
CA LEU A 16 -1.01 13.11 -0.62
C LEU A 16 0.13 12.17 -1.01
N ILE A 17 0.27 11.84 -2.29
CA ILE A 17 1.39 11.03 -2.80
C ILE A 17 2.67 11.85 -2.81
N ASP A 18 2.63 13.09 -3.29
CA ASP A 18 3.80 13.98 -3.33
C ASP A 18 4.36 14.24 -1.93
N GLU A 19 3.50 14.47 -0.94
CA GLU A 19 3.88 14.63 0.47
C GLU A 19 4.57 13.39 1.06
N ARG A 20 4.36 12.21 0.47
CA ARG A 20 4.92 10.93 0.91
C ARG A 20 6.03 10.40 0.00
N ALA A 21 6.49 11.21 -0.97
CA ALA A 21 7.46 10.77 -1.96
C ALA A 21 8.72 10.15 -1.34
N ASP A 22 9.30 10.81 -0.33
CA ASP A 22 10.51 10.32 0.34
C ASP A 22 10.26 8.99 1.06
N LEU A 23 9.12 8.83 1.71
CA LEU A 23 8.71 7.57 2.33
C LEU A 23 8.62 6.46 1.28
N LEU A 24 7.89 6.69 0.19
CA LEU A 24 7.66 5.69 -0.84
C LEU A 24 8.96 5.27 -1.52
N VAL A 25 9.84 6.22 -1.81
CA VAL A 25 11.17 5.94 -2.35
C VAL A 25 12.02 5.13 -1.36
N SER A 26 11.97 5.46 -0.07
CA SER A 26 12.70 4.72 0.97
C SER A 26 12.20 3.29 1.12
N VAL A 27 10.89 3.07 1.08
CA VAL A 27 10.28 1.72 1.11
C VAL A 27 10.72 0.90 -0.10
N SER A 28 10.62 1.46 -1.30
CA SER A 28 11.06 0.77 -2.53
C SER A 28 12.53 0.37 -2.45
N ARG A 29 13.42 1.27 -2.01
CA ARG A 29 14.84 1.00 -1.88
C ARG A 29 15.15 -0.04 -0.81
N ALA A 30 14.45 -0.01 0.31
CA ALA A 30 14.63 -0.96 1.40
C ALA A 30 14.24 -2.38 0.95
N ILE A 31 13.10 -2.54 0.28
CA ILE A 31 12.67 -3.83 -0.27
C ILE A 31 13.66 -4.31 -1.34
N HIS A 32 14.09 -3.42 -2.25
CA HIS A 32 15.08 -3.76 -3.26
C HIS A 32 16.39 -4.28 -2.67
N ALA A 33 16.84 -3.69 -1.56
CA ALA A 33 18.08 -4.08 -0.86
C ALA A 33 17.95 -5.41 -0.09
N HIS A 34 16.73 -5.90 0.15
CA HIS A 34 16.44 -7.14 0.88
C HIS A 34 15.54 -8.06 0.02
N PRO A 35 16.07 -8.62 -1.08
CA PRO A 35 15.26 -9.45 -1.95
C PRO A 35 14.88 -10.76 -1.25
N GLU A 36 13.59 -11.04 -1.18
CA GLU A 36 13.03 -12.24 -0.58
C GLU A 36 12.13 -12.93 -1.60
N LEU A 37 12.22 -14.26 -1.66
CA LEU A 37 11.40 -15.05 -2.58
C LEU A 37 9.95 -15.15 -2.08
N ASN A 38 9.05 -15.45 -3.00
CA ASN A 38 7.63 -15.61 -2.70
C ASN A 38 7.39 -16.57 -1.53
N TYR A 39 6.46 -16.20 -0.66
CA TYR A 39 6.12 -16.86 0.62
C TYR A 39 7.21 -16.78 1.71
N HIS A 40 8.30 -16.08 1.47
CA HIS A 40 9.39 -15.85 2.44
C HIS A 40 9.68 -14.36 2.66
N GLU A 41 8.77 -13.48 2.24
CA GLU A 41 8.91 -12.02 2.26
C GLU A 41 8.68 -11.43 3.66
N VAL A 42 9.49 -11.82 4.64
CA VAL A 42 9.32 -11.42 6.04
C VAL A 42 9.67 -9.94 6.24
N PHE A 43 10.81 -9.50 5.70
CA PHE A 43 11.25 -8.11 5.82
C PHE A 43 10.28 -7.14 5.13
N ALA A 44 9.90 -7.45 3.88
CA ALA A 44 8.98 -6.61 3.11
C ALA A 44 7.60 -6.54 3.78
N HIS A 45 7.06 -7.68 4.22
CA HIS A 45 5.82 -7.75 4.99
C HIS A 45 5.88 -6.85 6.23
N ASP A 46 6.92 -6.98 7.07
CA ASP A 46 7.04 -6.22 8.30
C ASP A 46 7.20 -4.71 8.04
N LEU A 47 7.96 -4.34 7.02
CA LEU A 47 8.14 -2.94 6.62
C LEU A 47 6.81 -2.32 6.18
N LEU A 48 6.07 -2.99 5.30
CA LEU A 48 4.81 -2.50 4.76
C LEU A 48 3.71 -2.43 5.82
N THR A 49 3.56 -3.48 6.61
CA THR A 49 2.53 -3.53 7.67
C THR A 49 2.79 -2.49 8.76
N ARG A 50 4.05 -2.32 9.17
CA ARG A 50 4.42 -1.27 10.12
C ARG A 50 4.15 0.13 9.55
N THR A 51 4.49 0.35 8.28
CA THR A 51 4.24 1.64 7.63
C THR A 51 2.74 1.97 7.59
N LEU A 52 1.88 1.01 7.31
CA LEU A 52 0.43 1.17 7.35
C LEU A 52 -0.09 1.44 8.76
N HIS A 53 0.38 0.66 9.75
CA HIS A 53 0.03 0.83 11.17
C HIS A 53 0.43 2.22 11.68
N ASP A 54 1.64 2.70 11.38
CA ASP A 54 2.13 4.02 11.78
C ASP A 54 1.34 5.17 11.14
N ARG A 55 0.57 4.88 10.11
CA ARG A 55 -0.38 5.79 9.45
C ARG A 55 -1.83 5.61 9.92
N GLY A 56 -2.03 4.84 10.98
CA GLY A 56 -3.33 4.69 11.64
C GLY A 56 -4.26 3.64 11.04
N LEU A 57 -3.78 2.79 10.13
CA LEU A 57 -4.59 1.70 9.60
C LEU A 57 -4.49 0.46 10.49
N VAL A 58 -5.61 -0.23 10.63
CA VAL A 58 -5.63 -1.56 11.23
C VAL A 58 -5.23 -2.58 10.19
N VAL A 59 -4.18 -3.35 10.48
CA VAL A 59 -3.60 -4.32 9.56
C VAL A 59 -3.87 -5.73 10.06
N GLN A 60 -4.44 -6.57 9.20
CA GLN A 60 -4.56 -8.00 9.42
C GLN A 60 -3.34 -8.70 8.84
N HIS A 61 -2.52 -9.28 9.70
CA HIS A 61 -1.38 -10.12 9.30
C HIS A 61 -1.82 -11.52 8.92
N SER A 62 -1.00 -12.22 8.16
CA SER A 62 -1.27 -13.58 7.68
C SER A 62 -2.65 -13.71 7.02
N ALA A 63 -3.01 -12.71 6.23
CA ALA A 63 -4.29 -12.67 5.54
C ALA A 63 -4.43 -13.89 4.62
N TYR A 64 -5.66 -14.39 4.51
CA TYR A 64 -6.01 -15.52 3.62
C TYR A 64 -5.21 -16.81 3.87
N GLY A 65 -4.64 -16.97 5.07
CA GLY A 65 -3.84 -18.14 5.42
C GLY A 65 -2.42 -18.15 4.87
N VAL A 66 -1.96 -17.02 4.33
CA VAL A 66 -0.59 -16.85 3.83
C VAL A 66 0.21 -16.04 4.85
N ALA A 67 1.27 -16.61 5.40
CA ALA A 67 2.03 -16.03 6.53
C ALA A 67 2.60 -14.63 6.21
N THR A 68 3.03 -14.40 4.99
CA THR A 68 3.62 -13.13 4.53
C THR A 68 2.63 -12.22 3.80
N ALA A 69 1.33 -12.57 3.77
CA ALA A 69 0.29 -11.69 3.25
C ALA A 69 -0.31 -10.82 4.35
N PHE A 70 -0.81 -9.68 3.97
CA PHE A 70 -1.54 -8.79 4.85
C PHE A 70 -2.70 -8.11 4.14
N GLU A 71 -3.58 -7.54 4.92
CA GLU A 71 -4.71 -6.75 4.45
C GLU A 71 -4.91 -5.56 5.38
N ALA A 72 -5.26 -4.42 4.82
CA ALA A 72 -5.74 -3.27 5.56
C ALA A 72 -6.98 -2.69 4.88
N VAL A 73 -7.90 -2.16 5.66
CA VAL A 73 -9.16 -1.61 5.15
C VAL A 73 -9.39 -0.23 5.74
N ALA A 74 -9.81 0.70 4.92
CA ALA A 74 -10.23 2.03 5.34
C ALA A 74 -11.54 2.45 4.66
N GLY A 75 -12.26 3.39 5.28
CA GLY A 75 -13.56 3.83 4.83
C GLY A 75 -14.71 3.00 5.41
N GLY A 76 -15.93 3.50 5.18
CA GLY A 76 -17.16 2.93 5.73
C GLY A 76 -17.86 1.95 4.79
N SER A 77 -19.16 2.13 4.65
CA SER A 77 -20.01 1.40 3.71
C SER A 77 -20.02 2.11 2.36
N GLY A 78 -19.97 1.36 1.28
CA GLY A 78 -20.00 1.92 -0.07
C GLY A 78 -19.26 1.03 -1.05
N PRO A 79 -19.06 1.47 -2.29
CA PRO A 79 -18.26 0.73 -3.25
C PRO A 79 -16.85 0.51 -2.73
N GLU A 80 -16.36 -0.72 -2.83
CA GLU A 80 -15.01 -1.09 -2.42
C GLU A 80 -14.07 -1.11 -3.63
N VAL A 81 -12.91 -0.48 -3.47
CA VAL A 81 -11.80 -0.55 -4.41
C VAL A 81 -10.69 -1.36 -3.77
N LEU A 82 -10.17 -2.32 -4.51
CA LEU A 82 -9.04 -3.15 -4.10
C LEU A 82 -7.75 -2.60 -4.71
N VAL A 83 -6.77 -2.33 -3.85
CA VAL A 83 -5.40 -2.01 -4.26
C VAL A 83 -4.52 -3.22 -3.96
N LEU A 84 -3.98 -3.83 -5.00
CA LEU A 84 -3.05 -4.95 -4.89
C LEU A 84 -1.62 -4.43 -4.93
N LEU A 85 -0.75 -5.05 -4.13
CA LEU A 85 0.68 -4.83 -4.20
C LEU A 85 1.44 -6.14 -4.02
N GLU A 86 2.56 -6.26 -4.68
CA GLU A 86 3.44 -7.43 -4.69
C GLU A 86 4.83 -7.02 -4.23
N TYR A 87 5.56 -7.91 -3.55
CA TYR A 87 6.87 -7.58 -2.99
C TYR A 87 7.88 -8.72 -3.00
N ASP A 88 7.57 -9.83 -3.66
CA ASP A 88 8.49 -10.93 -3.86
C ASP A 88 9.58 -10.60 -4.90
N ALA A 89 10.74 -11.19 -4.69
CA ALA A 89 11.88 -11.14 -5.62
C ALA A 89 12.01 -12.43 -6.42
N LEU A 90 12.81 -12.38 -7.46
CA LEU A 90 13.08 -13.54 -8.31
C LEU A 90 14.37 -14.26 -7.88
N PRO A 91 14.44 -15.61 -8.02
CA PRO A 91 15.64 -16.35 -7.73
C PRO A 91 16.84 -15.88 -8.58
N GLY A 92 17.94 -15.54 -7.92
CA GLY A 92 19.21 -15.18 -8.57
C GLY A 92 19.30 -13.79 -9.19
N ILE A 93 18.18 -13.07 -9.35
CA ILE A 93 18.16 -11.74 -9.97
C ILE A 93 17.51 -10.66 -9.09
N GLY A 94 17.07 -11.02 -7.89
CA GLY A 94 16.45 -10.07 -6.97
C GLY A 94 15.19 -9.42 -7.54
N HIS A 95 15.04 -8.12 -7.36
CA HIS A 95 13.88 -7.35 -7.85
C HIS A 95 13.96 -6.96 -9.33
N GLY A 96 14.42 -7.87 -10.17
CA GLY A 96 14.53 -7.63 -11.62
C GLY A 96 13.19 -7.39 -12.33
N CYS A 97 12.06 -7.82 -11.76
CA CYS A 97 10.70 -7.54 -12.26
C CYS A 97 10.08 -6.27 -11.67
N GLY A 98 10.73 -5.64 -10.68
CA GLY A 98 10.27 -4.36 -10.12
C GLY A 98 9.17 -4.46 -9.06
N HIS A 99 9.00 -5.59 -8.38
CA HIS A 99 7.99 -5.71 -7.32
C HIS A 99 8.22 -4.77 -6.14
N ASN A 100 9.45 -4.35 -5.87
CA ASN A 100 9.74 -3.28 -4.91
C ASN A 100 9.07 -1.94 -5.29
N VAL A 101 8.99 -1.62 -6.58
CA VAL A 101 8.29 -0.44 -7.08
C VAL A 101 6.78 -0.63 -7.01
N ILE A 102 6.29 -1.82 -7.36
CA ILE A 102 4.86 -2.16 -7.25
C ILE A 102 4.39 -2.07 -5.79
N ALA A 103 5.19 -2.58 -4.84
CA ALA A 103 4.90 -2.46 -3.41
C ALA A 103 4.77 -0.99 -2.96
N ALA A 104 5.73 -0.14 -3.33
CA ALA A 104 5.71 1.28 -2.97
C ALA A 104 4.56 2.03 -3.66
N ALA A 105 4.28 1.74 -4.93
CA ALA A 105 3.17 2.34 -5.66
C ALA A 105 1.81 1.96 -5.06
N GLY A 106 1.61 0.67 -4.76
CA GLY A 106 0.39 0.18 -4.10
C GLY A 106 0.22 0.77 -2.70
N LEU A 107 1.32 0.85 -1.91
CA LEU A 107 1.30 1.50 -0.60
C LEU A 107 0.87 2.97 -0.71
N GLY A 108 1.44 3.73 -1.64
CA GLY A 108 1.09 5.14 -1.86
C GLY A 108 -0.35 5.32 -2.29
N ALA A 109 -0.81 4.51 -3.24
CA ALA A 109 -2.19 4.52 -3.71
C ALA A 109 -3.17 4.18 -2.59
N GLY A 110 -2.89 3.13 -1.83
CA GLY A 110 -3.72 2.69 -0.69
C GLY A 110 -3.82 3.75 0.40
N LEU A 111 -2.70 4.35 0.80
CA LEU A 111 -2.67 5.42 1.81
C LEU A 111 -3.42 6.68 1.36
N ALA A 112 -3.28 7.09 0.10
CA ALA A 112 -3.97 8.23 -0.43
C ALA A 112 -5.49 7.97 -0.55
N ALA A 113 -5.88 6.80 -1.04
CA ALA A 113 -7.27 6.40 -1.11
C ALA A 113 -7.91 6.26 0.28
N ALA A 114 -7.20 5.70 1.25
CA ALA A 114 -7.67 5.57 2.63
C ALA A 114 -7.99 6.93 3.27
N ALA A 115 -7.14 7.93 3.03
CA ALA A 115 -7.34 9.27 3.57
C ALA A 115 -8.60 9.96 3.04
N LEU A 116 -9.11 9.57 1.87
CA LEU A 116 -10.27 10.17 1.22
C LEU A 116 -11.51 9.26 1.23
N ALA A 117 -11.38 8.02 1.69
CA ALA A 117 -12.43 7.00 1.56
C ALA A 117 -13.76 7.43 2.19
N ASP A 118 -13.74 7.96 3.41
CA ASP A 118 -14.95 8.40 4.11
C ASP A 118 -15.59 9.61 3.44
N GLU A 119 -14.80 10.59 3.01
CA GLU A 119 -15.28 11.79 2.30
C GLU A 119 -15.96 11.41 0.98
N LEU A 120 -15.40 10.47 0.25
CA LEU A 120 -15.94 10.00 -1.02
C LEU A 120 -17.10 9.02 -0.85
N GLY A 121 -17.31 8.52 0.34
CA GLY A 121 -18.38 7.54 0.65
C GLY A 121 -18.09 6.18 0.04
N GLY A 122 -16.82 5.77 0.05
CA GLY A 122 -16.34 4.50 -0.44
C GLY A 122 -15.52 3.74 0.60
N ARG A 123 -14.90 2.67 0.15
CA ARG A 123 -14.04 1.81 0.94
C ARG A 123 -12.82 1.39 0.10
N VAL A 124 -11.66 1.34 0.71
CA VAL A 124 -10.44 0.82 0.09
C VAL A 124 -9.90 -0.35 0.90
N ARG A 125 -9.48 -1.36 0.19
CA ARG A 125 -8.82 -2.53 0.77
C ARG A 125 -7.43 -2.65 0.20
#